data_8bf0c74bfd946b43f0a43df77f438b1c
#
_entry.id   8bf0c74bfd946b43f0a43df77f438b1c
#
_cell.length_a   1.000
_cell.length_b   1.000
_cell.length_c   1.000
_cell.angle_alpha   90.00
_cell.angle_beta   90.00
_cell.angle_gamma   90.00
#
_symmetry.space_group_name_H-M   'P 1'
#
loop_
_entity.id
_entity.type
_entity.pdbx_description
1 polymer ?
#
loop_
_entity_poly.entity_id
_entity_poly.type
_entity_poly.pdbx_seq_one_letter_code
_entity_poly.pdbx_strand_id
1 'polypeptide(L)'
;MQAVSYFICIFVAQSMIEREMRMTVRFVLLWVLMTVGRGALAQQRIVMPAALKAGDTIAIVSPSSTPDSATVAKGCQTLREWGYVPVVGPHAMNSYHGFAGTADERAADMLWALRDSTVKAILCSRGGDGAVQVLTRIPLEEFRNHPKWVMGFSDATALHSAEVSAGVMSIHCSMCDGISMRGERDSVNAIHRCLLRGEFPTYKIPAHPLNQKGQAEGILVGGNLSVFCGLAGSEYDFLNRADEGLILFFEDTGEQMSKVDRMLHLLEIRGILSRVKGIVVGHFSKYKSPESGFADMYEMLHEYLRHYDIPVCYDFPIGHHSGYNYPFVEGCRVNLTVGQGGGGILQFLRPLRM
;
A
#
# COMPACT_ATOMS: atom_id res chain seq x y z
N MET A 1 -1.49 -18.11 -77.65
CA MET A 1 -1.19 -18.72 -76.34
C MET A 1 -0.41 -17.82 -75.41
N GLN A 2 0.57 -17.02 -75.82
CA GLN A 2 1.38 -16.14 -74.98
C GLN A 2 0.59 -15.01 -74.29
N ALA A 3 -0.42 -14.39 -74.91
CA ALA A 3 -1.18 -13.29 -74.30
C ALA A 3 -2.08 -13.74 -73.13
N VAL A 4 -2.59 -14.96 -73.14
CA VAL A 4 -3.43 -15.50 -72.05
C VAL A 4 -2.60 -15.81 -70.81
N SER A 5 -1.33 -16.29 -71.00
CA SER A 5 -0.43 -16.56 -69.91
C SER A 5 0.00 -15.28 -69.17
N TYR A 6 0.17 -14.17 -69.90
CA TYR A 6 0.54 -12.87 -69.32
C TYR A 6 -0.59 -12.27 -68.45
N PHE A 7 -1.86 -12.40 -68.92
CA PHE A 7 -3.02 -11.93 -68.15
C PHE A 7 -3.22 -12.71 -66.84
N ILE A 8 -3.01 -14.04 -66.88
CA ILE A 8 -3.12 -14.88 -65.68
C ILE A 8 -2.03 -14.50 -64.65
N CYS A 9 -0.78 -14.25 -65.08
CA CYS A 9 0.29 -13.83 -64.17
C CYS A 9 0.02 -12.47 -63.52
N ILE A 10 -0.53 -11.49 -64.26
CA ILE A 10 -0.90 -10.18 -63.69
C ILE A 10 -2.03 -10.33 -62.69
N PHE A 11 -3.05 -11.13 -62.96
CA PHE A 11 -4.18 -11.33 -62.06
C PHE A 11 -3.79 -12.06 -60.77
N VAL A 12 -2.90 -13.05 -60.85
CA VAL A 12 -2.36 -13.76 -59.69
C VAL A 12 -1.49 -12.83 -58.85
N ALA A 13 -0.60 -12.03 -59.46
CA ALA A 13 0.23 -11.07 -58.76
C ALA A 13 -0.62 -9.99 -58.06
N GLN A 14 -1.67 -9.49 -58.71
CA GLN A 14 -2.57 -8.49 -58.13
C GLN A 14 -3.34 -9.04 -56.93
N SER A 15 -3.81 -10.30 -57.02
CA SER A 15 -4.52 -10.98 -55.92
C SER A 15 -3.60 -11.27 -54.73
N MET A 16 -2.32 -11.56 -54.96
CA MET A 16 -1.31 -11.75 -53.90
C MET A 16 -1.00 -10.42 -53.19
N ILE A 17 -0.83 -9.34 -53.94
CA ILE A 17 -0.58 -8.00 -53.38
C ILE A 17 -1.77 -7.54 -52.52
N GLU A 18 -2.99 -7.73 -52.99
CA GLU A 18 -4.20 -7.41 -52.22
C GLU A 18 -4.31 -8.24 -50.91
N ARG A 19 -3.91 -9.49 -50.96
CA ARG A 19 -3.94 -10.39 -49.81
C ARG A 19 -2.90 -9.99 -48.76
N GLU A 20 -1.69 -9.65 -49.18
CA GLU A 20 -0.62 -9.13 -48.27
C GLU A 20 -1.01 -7.76 -47.71
N MET A 21 -1.59 -6.87 -48.49
CA MET A 21 -2.05 -5.56 -48.02
C MET A 21 -3.18 -5.70 -46.99
N ARG A 22 -4.12 -6.62 -47.19
CA ARG A 22 -5.19 -6.90 -46.21
C ARG A 22 -4.64 -7.53 -44.92
N MET A 23 -3.63 -8.39 -45.01
CA MET A 23 -2.95 -8.93 -43.81
C MET A 23 -2.20 -7.84 -43.05
N THR A 24 -1.44 -7.01 -43.74
CA THR A 24 -0.70 -5.91 -43.12
C THR A 24 -1.62 -4.91 -42.45
N VAL A 25 -2.74 -4.51 -43.08
CA VAL A 25 -3.76 -3.64 -42.50
C VAL A 25 -4.40 -4.27 -41.27
N ARG A 26 -4.67 -5.58 -41.28
CA ARG A 26 -5.21 -6.31 -40.12
C ARG A 26 -4.18 -6.34 -38.95
N PHE A 27 -2.89 -6.58 -39.24
CA PHE A 27 -1.86 -6.57 -38.24
C PHE A 27 -1.66 -5.16 -37.64
N VAL A 28 -1.68 -4.11 -38.47
CA VAL A 28 -1.58 -2.72 -38.01
C VAL A 28 -2.80 -2.34 -37.16
N LEU A 29 -4.02 -2.72 -37.59
CA LEU A 29 -5.24 -2.50 -36.80
C LEU A 29 -5.25 -3.27 -35.47
N LEU A 30 -4.78 -4.54 -35.47
CA LEU A 30 -4.62 -5.30 -34.22
C LEU A 30 -3.58 -4.65 -33.31
N TRP A 31 -2.47 -4.18 -33.86
CA TRP A 31 -1.40 -3.51 -33.10
C TRP A 31 -1.88 -2.18 -32.54
N VAL A 32 -2.61 -1.38 -33.32
CA VAL A 32 -3.26 -0.13 -32.87
C VAL A 32 -4.31 -0.41 -31.81
N LEU A 33 -5.14 -1.45 -31.96
CA LEU A 33 -6.11 -1.86 -30.95
C LEU A 33 -5.45 -2.34 -29.66
N MET A 34 -4.31 -3.05 -29.75
CA MET A 34 -3.54 -3.46 -28.57
C MET A 34 -2.81 -2.28 -27.90
N THR A 35 -2.35 -1.29 -28.67
CA THR A 35 -1.70 -0.09 -28.11
C THR A 35 -2.71 0.91 -27.56
N VAL A 36 -3.86 1.09 -28.21
CA VAL A 36 -4.97 1.93 -27.73
C VAL A 36 -5.65 1.27 -26.52
N GLY A 37 -5.77 -0.06 -26.50
CA GLY A 37 -6.30 -0.81 -25.33
C GLY A 37 -5.38 -0.73 -24.11
N ARG A 38 -4.06 -0.55 -24.27
CA ARG A 38 -3.13 -0.31 -23.18
C ARG A 38 -3.11 1.16 -22.70
N GLY A 39 -3.45 2.11 -23.56
CA GLY A 39 -3.52 3.54 -23.21
C GLY A 39 -4.85 3.99 -22.60
N ALA A 40 -5.88 3.16 -22.67
CA ALA A 40 -7.25 3.47 -22.20
C ALA A 40 -7.64 2.69 -20.91
N LEU A 41 -6.71 2.11 -20.18
CA LEU A 41 -6.90 1.91 -18.75
C LEU A 41 -6.88 3.34 -18.16
N ALA A 42 -8.05 3.99 -18.19
CA ALA A 42 -8.26 5.26 -17.52
C ALA A 42 -7.62 5.13 -16.13
N GLN A 43 -6.63 5.96 -15.86
CA GLN A 43 -5.91 6.01 -14.59
C GLN A 43 -6.97 6.00 -13.48
N GLN A 44 -7.14 4.85 -12.83
CA GLN A 44 -8.28 4.61 -11.96
C GLN A 44 -8.07 5.45 -10.71
N ARG A 45 -8.86 6.51 -10.59
CA ARG A 45 -8.79 7.46 -9.48
C ARG A 45 -8.97 6.72 -8.15
N ILE A 46 -8.07 6.96 -7.22
CA ILE A 46 -8.15 6.38 -5.86
C ILE A 46 -9.24 7.12 -5.09
N VAL A 47 -10.21 6.36 -4.59
CA VAL A 47 -11.36 6.86 -3.84
C VAL A 47 -11.00 7.00 -2.37
N MET A 48 -11.35 8.15 -1.79
CA MET A 48 -11.28 8.37 -0.34
C MET A 48 -12.57 7.86 0.30
N PRO A 49 -12.53 6.88 1.24
CA PRO A 49 -13.70 6.49 2.00
C PRO A 49 -14.31 7.67 2.77
N ALA A 50 -15.58 7.55 3.14
CA ALA A 50 -16.27 8.62 3.86
C ALA A 50 -15.61 8.92 5.22
N ALA A 51 -15.57 10.20 5.58
CA ALA A 51 -15.17 10.61 6.92
C ALA A 51 -16.18 10.10 7.96
N LEU A 52 -15.69 9.64 9.10
CA LEU A 52 -16.51 9.11 10.17
C LEU A 52 -17.14 10.22 11.00
N LYS A 53 -18.32 9.90 11.55
CA LYS A 53 -19.06 10.75 12.49
C LYS A 53 -19.21 10.02 13.83
N ALA A 54 -19.48 10.77 14.89
CA ALA A 54 -19.83 10.15 16.18
C ALA A 54 -21.04 9.20 16.02
N GLY A 55 -20.93 8.03 16.63
CA GLY A 55 -21.92 6.94 16.52
C GLY A 55 -21.68 5.99 15.34
N ASP A 56 -20.74 6.26 14.42
CA ASP A 56 -20.43 5.34 13.35
C ASP A 56 -19.81 4.04 13.87
N THR A 57 -20.14 2.93 13.21
CA THR A 57 -19.66 1.60 13.58
C THR A 57 -18.28 1.34 12.99
N ILE A 58 -17.36 0.86 13.83
CA ILE A 58 -16.04 0.36 13.44
C ILE A 58 -15.99 -1.14 13.72
N ALA A 59 -15.81 -1.96 12.68
CA ALA A 59 -15.58 -3.39 12.84
C ALA A 59 -14.14 -3.64 13.31
N ILE A 60 -13.96 -4.55 14.26
CA ILE A 60 -12.65 -5.07 14.65
C ILE A 60 -12.52 -6.47 14.08
N VAL A 61 -11.57 -6.69 13.18
CA VAL A 61 -11.29 -7.98 12.56
C VAL A 61 -9.86 -8.43 12.86
N SER A 62 -9.59 -9.70 12.78
CA SER A 62 -8.27 -10.27 13.02
C SER A 62 -7.78 -11.03 11.80
N PRO A 63 -7.23 -10.35 10.77
CA PRO A 63 -6.82 -11.02 9.53
C PRO A 63 -5.55 -11.86 9.69
N SER A 64 -4.82 -11.67 10.78
CA SER A 64 -3.47 -12.19 11.03
C SER A 64 -3.46 -13.16 12.23
N SER A 65 -2.57 -12.94 13.17
CA SER A 65 -2.44 -13.79 14.37
C SER A 65 -3.55 -13.59 15.39
N THR A 66 -3.79 -14.60 16.23
CA THR A 66 -4.78 -14.54 17.33
C THR A 66 -4.47 -13.37 18.26
N PRO A 67 -5.41 -12.45 18.50
CA PRO A 67 -5.21 -11.36 19.44
C PRO A 67 -5.42 -11.81 20.88
N ASP A 68 -4.85 -11.05 21.85
CA ASP A 68 -5.22 -11.15 23.24
C ASP A 68 -6.57 -10.46 23.48
N SER A 69 -7.47 -11.11 24.22
CA SER A 69 -8.84 -10.63 24.48
C SER A 69 -8.87 -9.33 25.27
N ALA A 70 -7.96 -9.16 26.23
CA ALA A 70 -7.87 -7.92 27.00
C ALA A 70 -7.41 -6.75 26.12
N THR A 71 -6.54 -6.99 25.17
CA THR A 71 -6.11 -6.00 24.18
C THR A 71 -7.25 -5.56 23.28
N VAL A 72 -8.04 -6.50 22.75
CA VAL A 72 -9.22 -6.17 21.94
C VAL A 72 -10.26 -5.41 22.77
N ALA A 73 -10.51 -5.84 24.01
CA ALA A 73 -11.45 -5.15 24.91
C ALA A 73 -11.02 -3.69 25.19
N LYS A 74 -9.72 -3.44 25.43
CA LYS A 74 -9.18 -2.07 25.60
C LYS A 74 -9.30 -1.26 24.31
N GLY A 75 -9.04 -1.85 23.14
CA GLY A 75 -9.27 -1.21 21.84
C GLY A 75 -10.73 -0.80 21.65
N CYS A 76 -11.67 -1.69 21.97
CA CYS A 76 -13.11 -1.38 21.96
C CYS A 76 -13.45 -0.24 22.90
N GLN A 77 -12.92 -0.24 24.13
CA GLN A 77 -13.11 0.85 25.08
C GLN A 77 -12.62 2.18 24.51
N THR A 78 -11.39 2.21 23.95
CA THR A 78 -10.81 3.40 23.36
C THR A 78 -11.65 3.94 22.19
N LEU A 79 -12.16 3.07 21.32
CA LEU A 79 -13.05 3.50 20.23
C LEU A 79 -14.36 4.11 20.75
N ARG A 80 -14.96 3.57 21.84
CA ARG A 80 -16.12 4.19 22.50
C ARG A 80 -15.80 5.55 23.09
N GLU A 81 -14.64 5.70 23.72
CA GLU A 81 -14.13 7.00 24.21
C GLU A 81 -13.93 8.02 23.07
N TRP A 82 -13.60 7.55 21.86
CA TRP A 82 -13.53 8.39 20.66
C TRP A 82 -14.90 8.70 20.05
N GLY A 83 -16.00 8.12 20.62
CA GLY A 83 -17.39 8.35 20.17
C GLY A 83 -17.85 7.40 19.07
N TYR A 84 -17.18 6.27 18.84
CA TYR A 84 -17.55 5.25 17.85
C TYR A 84 -18.19 4.02 18.48
N VAL A 85 -18.85 3.20 17.67
CA VAL A 85 -19.46 1.93 18.09
C VAL A 85 -18.59 0.77 17.58
N PRO A 86 -17.75 0.16 18.42
CA PRO A 86 -16.96 -0.99 17.99
C PRO A 86 -17.80 -2.25 17.95
N VAL A 87 -17.66 -3.04 16.89
CA VAL A 87 -18.24 -4.38 16.74
C VAL A 87 -17.12 -5.36 16.39
N VAL A 88 -16.96 -6.40 17.20
CA VAL A 88 -15.93 -7.42 16.99
C VAL A 88 -16.46 -8.47 16.01
N GLY A 89 -15.66 -8.83 15.02
CA GLY A 89 -16.01 -9.85 14.03
C GLY A 89 -16.28 -11.21 14.68
N PRO A 90 -17.21 -12.01 14.16
CA PRO A 90 -17.62 -13.28 14.76
C PRO A 90 -16.46 -14.26 15.03
N HIS A 91 -15.42 -14.25 14.19
CA HIS A 91 -14.26 -15.14 14.29
C HIS A 91 -12.99 -14.43 14.79
N ALA A 92 -13.06 -13.12 15.07
CA ALA A 92 -11.88 -12.31 15.37
C ALA A 92 -11.06 -12.79 16.59
N MET A 93 -11.70 -13.58 17.47
CA MET A 93 -11.07 -14.14 18.68
C MET A 93 -10.78 -15.65 18.56
N ASN A 94 -11.00 -16.27 17.39
CA ASN A 94 -10.70 -17.66 17.16
C ASN A 94 -9.18 -17.90 17.18
N SER A 95 -8.77 -19.15 17.35
CA SER A 95 -7.39 -19.56 17.35
C SER A 95 -7.20 -20.85 16.55
N TYR A 96 -6.26 -20.80 15.57
CA TYR A 96 -5.91 -21.96 14.75
C TYR A 96 -4.43 -21.84 14.35
N HIS A 97 -3.56 -22.69 14.92
CA HIS A 97 -2.11 -22.66 14.65
C HIS A 97 -1.43 -21.27 14.81
N GLY A 98 -1.91 -20.45 15.75
CA GLY A 98 -1.39 -19.09 16.00
C GLY A 98 -2.09 -18.00 15.18
N PHE A 99 -2.87 -18.35 14.16
CA PHE A 99 -3.75 -17.43 13.43
C PHE A 99 -5.09 -17.24 14.16
N ALA A 100 -5.76 -16.13 13.90
CA ALA A 100 -7.10 -15.85 14.44
C ALA A 100 -8.19 -16.65 13.72
N GLY A 101 -8.15 -17.97 13.83
CA GLY A 101 -8.98 -18.89 13.08
C GLY A 101 -8.39 -19.30 11.73
N THR A 102 -9.14 -20.10 10.98
CA THR A 102 -8.79 -20.50 9.61
C THR A 102 -8.75 -19.29 8.66
N ALA A 103 -8.09 -19.43 7.54
CA ALA A 103 -8.08 -18.35 6.54
C ALA A 103 -9.48 -18.01 6.00
N ASP A 104 -10.37 -19.00 5.94
CA ASP A 104 -11.76 -18.80 5.51
C ASP A 104 -12.59 -18.02 6.56
N GLU A 105 -12.42 -18.32 7.85
CA GLU A 105 -13.06 -17.57 8.94
C GLU A 105 -12.60 -16.10 8.97
N ARG A 106 -11.28 -15.86 8.84
CA ARG A 106 -10.71 -14.51 8.81
C ARG A 106 -11.17 -13.72 7.58
N ALA A 107 -11.27 -14.38 6.43
CA ALA A 107 -11.79 -13.77 5.21
C ALA A 107 -13.30 -13.50 5.32
N ALA A 108 -14.06 -14.39 5.97
CA ALA A 108 -15.49 -14.17 6.21
C ALA A 108 -15.76 -12.94 7.07
N ASP A 109 -14.96 -12.71 8.12
CA ASP A 109 -15.05 -11.50 8.95
C ASP A 109 -14.72 -10.23 8.15
N MET A 110 -13.69 -10.30 7.31
CA MET A 110 -13.33 -9.16 6.46
C MET A 110 -14.40 -8.86 5.42
N LEU A 111 -14.94 -9.88 4.74
CA LEU A 111 -16.03 -9.73 3.78
C LEU A 111 -17.31 -9.21 4.43
N TRP A 112 -17.65 -9.71 5.62
CA TRP A 112 -18.76 -9.17 6.40
C TRP A 112 -18.55 -7.69 6.68
N ALA A 113 -17.38 -7.31 7.21
CA ALA A 113 -17.08 -5.93 7.55
C ALA A 113 -17.07 -4.99 6.32
N LEU A 114 -16.65 -5.49 5.15
CA LEU A 114 -16.70 -4.74 3.89
C LEU A 114 -18.15 -4.55 3.41
N ARG A 115 -18.97 -5.62 3.43
CA ARG A 115 -20.33 -5.62 2.82
C ARG A 115 -21.39 -5.00 3.70
N ASP A 116 -21.24 -5.06 5.02
CA ASP A 116 -22.23 -4.49 5.96
C ASP A 116 -22.26 -2.95 5.87
N SER A 117 -23.36 -2.39 5.38
CA SER A 117 -23.52 -0.96 5.18
C SER A 117 -23.51 -0.13 6.48
N THR A 118 -23.71 -0.76 7.63
CA THR A 118 -23.63 -0.10 8.95
C THR A 118 -22.19 0.13 9.39
N VAL A 119 -21.27 -0.74 8.99
CA VAL A 119 -19.83 -0.61 9.25
C VAL A 119 -19.24 0.50 8.39
N LYS A 120 -18.55 1.48 8.99
CA LYS A 120 -17.95 2.63 8.31
C LYS A 120 -16.43 2.54 8.20
N ALA A 121 -15.80 1.80 9.11
CA ALA A 121 -14.36 1.53 9.06
C ALA A 121 -14.06 0.15 9.65
N ILE A 122 -12.88 -0.36 9.34
CA ILE A 122 -12.40 -1.68 9.75
C ILE A 122 -11.05 -1.49 10.43
N LEU A 123 -10.93 -1.89 11.69
CA LEU A 123 -9.69 -1.88 12.45
C LEU A 123 -9.17 -3.32 12.58
N CYS A 124 -7.95 -3.56 12.12
CA CYS A 124 -7.25 -4.80 12.42
C CYS A 124 -6.93 -4.86 13.91
N SER A 125 -7.23 -5.99 14.56
CA SER A 125 -7.00 -6.16 16.01
C SER A 125 -5.52 -6.14 16.35
N ARG A 126 -4.71 -6.82 15.53
CA ARG A 126 -3.24 -6.88 15.61
C ARG A 126 -2.65 -7.34 14.27
N GLY A 127 -1.32 -7.24 14.16
CA GLY A 127 -0.53 -7.86 13.12
C GLY A 127 -0.13 -9.32 13.46
N GLY A 128 1.04 -9.71 13.00
CA GLY A 128 1.58 -11.07 13.09
C GLY A 128 1.77 -11.62 11.69
N ASP A 129 1.12 -12.75 11.37
CA ASP A 129 1.20 -13.41 10.07
C ASP A 129 -0.19 -13.83 9.60
N GLY A 130 -0.40 -13.89 8.29
CA GLY A 130 -1.55 -14.56 7.68
C GLY A 130 -2.51 -13.67 6.90
N ALA A 131 -2.36 -12.34 6.86
CA ALA A 131 -3.22 -11.47 6.06
C ALA A 131 -3.15 -11.81 4.56
N VAL A 132 -1.99 -12.23 4.05
CA VAL A 132 -1.84 -12.70 2.66
C VAL A 132 -2.76 -13.92 2.36
N GLN A 133 -2.97 -14.81 3.33
CA GLN A 133 -3.89 -15.94 3.16
C GLN A 133 -5.34 -15.49 3.01
N VAL A 134 -5.70 -14.38 3.64
CA VAL A 134 -7.05 -13.77 3.55
C VAL A 134 -7.28 -13.21 2.16
N LEU A 135 -6.28 -12.55 1.56
CA LEU A 135 -6.38 -11.97 0.21
C LEU A 135 -6.77 -13.00 -0.85
N THR A 136 -6.26 -14.22 -0.78
CA THR A 136 -6.60 -15.29 -1.75
C THR A 136 -8.08 -15.71 -1.73
N ARG A 137 -8.87 -15.17 -0.81
CA ARG A 137 -10.29 -15.47 -0.57
C ARG A 137 -11.21 -14.27 -0.74
N ILE A 138 -10.63 -13.09 -0.94
CA ILE A 138 -11.35 -11.84 -1.12
C ILE A 138 -11.06 -11.31 -2.51
N PRO A 139 -12.01 -11.33 -3.44
CA PRO A 139 -11.85 -10.69 -4.73
C PRO A 139 -11.50 -9.20 -4.58
N LEU A 140 -10.59 -8.70 -5.40
CA LEU A 140 -10.13 -7.30 -5.33
C LEU A 140 -11.28 -6.30 -5.48
N GLU A 141 -12.33 -6.69 -6.22
CA GLU A 141 -13.54 -5.90 -6.44
C GLU A 141 -14.32 -5.60 -5.16
N GLU A 142 -14.22 -6.45 -4.13
CA GLU A 142 -14.92 -6.23 -2.86
C GLU A 142 -14.44 -4.94 -2.17
N PHE A 143 -13.15 -4.67 -2.21
CA PHE A 143 -12.58 -3.43 -1.69
C PHE A 143 -13.11 -2.21 -2.47
N ARG A 144 -13.18 -2.32 -3.80
CA ARG A 144 -13.68 -1.26 -4.67
C ARG A 144 -15.15 -0.98 -4.52
N ASN A 145 -15.96 -2.04 -4.44
CA ASN A 145 -17.42 -1.94 -4.38
C ASN A 145 -17.89 -1.48 -2.99
N HIS A 146 -17.06 -1.66 -1.96
CA HIS A 146 -17.35 -1.33 -0.58
C HIS A 146 -16.24 -0.49 0.05
N PRO A 147 -15.94 0.73 -0.47
CA PRO A 147 -14.82 1.53 -0.01
C PRO A 147 -15.00 1.95 1.46
N LYS A 148 -14.12 1.45 2.31
CA LYS A 148 -14.08 1.74 3.76
C LYS A 148 -12.65 2.01 4.19
N TRP A 149 -12.47 2.70 5.31
CA TRP A 149 -11.17 2.83 5.93
C TRP A 149 -10.75 1.49 6.53
N VAL A 150 -9.78 0.80 5.91
CA VAL A 150 -9.07 -0.31 6.55
C VAL A 150 -7.88 0.29 7.32
N MET A 151 -7.77 -0.07 8.60
CA MET A 151 -6.83 0.51 9.56
C MET A 151 -5.97 -0.56 10.19
N GLY A 152 -4.67 -0.35 10.22
CA GLY A 152 -3.69 -1.26 10.80
C GLY A 152 -2.28 -0.99 10.32
N PHE A 153 -1.34 -1.85 10.64
CA PHE A 153 0.05 -1.83 10.14
C PHE A 153 0.68 -3.23 10.25
N SER A 154 1.98 -3.36 9.97
CA SER A 154 2.64 -4.67 10.00
C SER A 154 2.05 -5.60 8.94
N ASP A 155 1.61 -6.81 9.30
CA ASP A 155 0.98 -7.78 8.39
C ASP A 155 -0.28 -7.22 7.68
N ALA A 156 -0.99 -6.22 8.29
CA ALA A 156 -2.09 -5.52 7.63
C ALA A 156 -1.68 -4.75 6.36
N THR A 157 -0.38 -4.54 6.12
CA THR A 157 0.17 -4.00 4.87
C THR A 157 -0.36 -4.77 3.65
N ALA A 158 -0.61 -6.07 3.77
CA ALA A 158 -1.21 -6.86 2.70
C ALA A 158 -2.61 -6.35 2.31
N LEU A 159 -3.43 -5.98 3.30
CA LEU A 159 -4.76 -5.41 3.06
C LEU A 159 -4.67 -3.99 2.49
N HIS A 160 -3.74 -3.16 2.99
CA HIS A 160 -3.49 -1.82 2.45
C HIS A 160 -3.07 -1.89 0.97
N SER A 161 -2.21 -2.85 0.64
CA SER A 161 -1.80 -3.08 -0.74
C SER A 161 -2.99 -3.44 -1.63
N ALA A 162 -3.88 -4.31 -1.17
CA ALA A 162 -5.10 -4.67 -1.89
C ALA A 162 -6.06 -3.46 -2.04
N GLU A 163 -6.27 -2.68 -0.98
CA GLU A 163 -7.09 -1.45 -1.02
C GLU A 163 -6.59 -0.47 -2.08
N VAL A 164 -5.29 -0.13 -2.04
CA VAL A 164 -4.70 0.79 -3.01
C VAL A 164 -4.74 0.23 -4.42
N SER A 165 -4.49 -1.07 -4.61
CA SER A 165 -4.61 -1.74 -5.91
C SER A 165 -6.04 -1.71 -6.43
N ALA A 166 -7.04 -1.86 -5.55
CA ALA A 166 -8.45 -1.68 -5.86
C ALA A 166 -8.86 -0.23 -6.14
N GLY A 167 -7.99 0.74 -5.88
CA GLY A 167 -8.26 2.17 -6.03
C GLY A 167 -9.01 2.76 -4.84
N VAL A 168 -8.73 2.33 -3.62
CA VAL A 168 -9.32 2.84 -2.37
C VAL A 168 -8.20 3.25 -1.42
N MET A 169 -8.38 4.36 -0.69
CA MET A 169 -7.44 4.78 0.35
C MET A 169 -7.60 3.95 1.61
N SER A 170 -6.49 3.69 2.31
CA SER A 170 -6.46 3.03 3.62
C SER A 170 -5.60 3.80 4.62
N ILE A 171 -5.56 3.36 5.87
CA ILE A 171 -4.79 4.05 6.92
C ILE A 171 -3.81 3.08 7.58
N HIS A 172 -2.53 3.22 7.27
CA HIS A 172 -1.46 2.63 8.06
C HIS A 172 -1.40 3.33 9.43
N CYS A 173 -1.72 2.63 10.52
CA CYS A 173 -1.78 3.21 11.86
C CYS A 173 -1.75 2.13 12.95
N SER A 174 -1.68 2.57 14.20
CA SER A 174 -1.77 1.69 15.37
C SER A 174 -3.08 0.90 15.40
N MET A 175 -3.00 -0.35 15.85
CA MET A 175 -4.11 -1.29 16.07
C MET A 175 -4.58 -1.26 17.53
N CYS A 176 -5.37 -2.24 17.98
CA CYS A 176 -6.01 -2.22 19.30
C CYS A 176 -5.05 -1.99 20.49
N ASP A 177 -3.85 -2.54 20.44
CA ASP A 177 -2.83 -2.31 21.46
C ASP A 177 -2.34 -0.85 21.47
N GLY A 178 -1.98 -0.34 20.28
CA GLY A 178 -1.41 1.00 20.12
C GLY A 178 -2.42 2.12 20.41
N ILE A 179 -3.67 2.00 19.94
CA ILE A 179 -4.69 3.03 20.18
C ILE A 179 -5.11 3.11 21.66
N SER A 180 -4.91 2.03 22.43
CA SER A 180 -5.23 1.98 23.85
C SER A 180 -4.09 2.47 24.76
N MET A 181 -2.90 2.69 24.22
CA MET A 181 -1.78 3.26 24.95
C MET A 181 -1.98 4.75 25.22
N ARG A 182 -1.49 5.19 26.38
CA ARG A 182 -1.55 6.60 26.83
C ARG A 182 -0.14 7.20 26.88
N GLY A 183 -0.05 8.48 27.22
CA GLY A 183 1.21 9.21 27.33
C GLY A 183 1.73 9.68 25.99
N GLU A 184 2.95 9.32 25.61
CA GLU A 184 3.56 9.78 24.36
C GLU A 184 2.74 9.45 23.10
N ARG A 185 1.95 8.37 23.12
CA ARG A 185 1.07 7.99 22.01
C ARG A 185 -0.23 8.79 21.91
N ASP A 186 -0.56 9.61 22.88
CA ASP A 186 -1.80 10.42 22.83
C ASP A 186 -1.79 11.41 21.67
N SER A 187 -0.63 11.97 21.31
CA SER A 187 -0.48 12.85 20.14
C SER A 187 -0.72 12.11 18.84
N VAL A 188 -0.20 10.89 18.70
CA VAL A 188 -0.40 10.01 17.55
C VAL A 188 -1.87 9.61 17.42
N ASN A 189 -2.49 9.24 18.54
CA ASN A 189 -3.92 8.90 18.59
C ASN A 189 -4.81 10.12 18.27
N ALA A 190 -4.40 11.34 18.63
CA ALA A 190 -5.09 12.56 18.25
C ALA A 190 -5.10 12.76 16.72
N ILE A 191 -3.95 12.53 16.06
CA ILE A 191 -3.85 12.59 14.60
C ILE A 191 -4.71 11.50 13.96
N HIS A 192 -4.71 10.28 14.51
CA HIS A 192 -5.55 9.20 14.00
C HIS A 192 -7.04 9.58 14.04
N ARG A 193 -7.52 10.16 15.16
CA ARG A 193 -8.90 10.68 15.25
C ARG A 193 -9.19 11.77 14.23
N CYS A 194 -8.23 12.68 13.98
CA CYS A 194 -8.36 13.73 12.96
C CYS A 194 -8.53 13.12 11.57
N LEU A 195 -7.71 12.11 11.22
CA LEU A 195 -7.81 11.41 9.93
C LEU A 195 -9.18 10.75 9.73
N LEU A 196 -9.71 10.09 10.76
CA LEU A 196 -11.04 9.49 10.69
C LEU A 196 -12.14 10.51 10.41
N ARG A 197 -11.96 11.78 10.84
CA ARG A 197 -12.87 12.90 10.53
C ARG A 197 -12.57 13.58 9.19
N GLY A 198 -11.59 13.06 8.42
CA GLY A 198 -11.18 13.63 7.13
C GLY A 198 -10.29 14.88 7.23
N GLU A 199 -9.58 15.03 8.35
CA GLU A 199 -8.59 16.06 8.57
C GLU A 199 -7.19 15.50 8.31
N PHE A 200 -6.48 15.98 7.30
CA PHE A 200 -5.20 15.42 6.85
C PHE A 200 -4.03 16.15 7.51
N PRO A 201 -3.02 15.40 8.02
CA PRO A 201 -1.90 15.99 8.73
C PRO A 201 -0.84 16.58 7.81
N THR A 202 -0.01 17.43 8.41
CA THR A 202 1.29 17.81 7.88
C THR A 202 2.34 17.44 8.94
N TYR A 203 3.29 16.58 8.57
CA TYR A 203 4.35 16.14 9.46
C TYR A 203 5.64 16.91 9.22
N LYS A 204 6.31 17.26 10.31
CA LYS A 204 7.71 17.70 10.26
C LYS A 204 8.61 16.47 10.16
N ILE A 205 9.54 16.49 9.23
CA ILE A 205 10.57 15.46 9.10
C ILE A 205 11.75 15.87 9.97
N PRO A 206 12.17 15.03 10.93
CA PRO A 206 13.38 15.28 11.70
C PRO A 206 14.61 15.37 10.82
N ALA A 207 15.57 16.18 11.22
CA ALA A 207 16.88 16.20 10.57
C ALA A 207 17.60 14.87 10.82
N HIS A 208 18.08 14.24 9.75
CA HIS A 208 18.90 13.03 9.81
C HIS A 208 20.11 13.18 8.87
N PRO A 209 21.31 12.73 9.26
CA PRO A 209 22.53 12.91 8.45
C PRO A 209 22.43 12.29 7.05
N LEU A 210 21.66 11.23 6.91
CA LEU A 210 21.48 10.51 5.65
C LEU A 210 20.33 11.05 4.78
N ASN A 211 19.54 12.01 5.27
CA ASN A 211 18.44 12.57 4.51
C ASN A 211 18.92 13.20 3.20
N GLN A 212 18.27 12.84 2.09
CA GLN A 212 18.55 13.38 0.75
C GLN A 212 17.60 14.52 0.45
N LYS A 213 18.18 15.72 0.16
CA LYS A 213 17.41 16.91 -0.19
C LYS A 213 16.63 16.71 -1.48
N GLY A 214 15.48 17.34 -1.56
CA GLY A 214 14.65 17.36 -2.76
C GLY A 214 13.21 17.69 -2.44
N GLN A 215 12.40 17.77 -3.48
CA GLN A 215 10.96 17.95 -3.38
C GLN A 215 10.25 17.10 -4.41
N ALA A 216 9.19 16.42 -3.99
CA ALA A 216 8.38 15.61 -4.87
C ALA A 216 6.91 15.59 -4.43
N GLU A 217 6.02 15.46 -5.40
CA GLU A 217 4.61 15.14 -5.19
C GLU A 217 4.32 13.76 -5.77
N GLY A 218 3.54 12.95 -5.05
CA GLY A 218 3.16 11.63 -5.51
C GLY A 218 2.08 10.99 -4.66
N ILE A 219 1.66 9.79 -5.06
CA ILE A 219 0.72 8.96 -4.29
C ILE A 219 1.53 8.19 -3.24
N LEU A 220 1.16 8.33 -1.98
CA LEU A 220 1.84 7.63 -0.88
C LEU A 220 1.38 6.19 -0.81
N VAL A 221 2.33 5.27 -0.83
CA VAL A 221 2.11 3.82 -0.68
C VAL A 221 3.25 3.20 0.10
N GLY A 222 3.00 2.10 0.79
CA GLY A 222 4.09 1.43 1.49
C GLY A 222 3.65 0.49 2.61
N GLY A 223 4.36 0.53 3.75
CA GLY A 223 4.13 -0.29 4.93
C GLY A 223 5.30 -1.18 5.29
N ASN A 224 5.01 -2.38 5.80
CA ASN A 224 6.04 -3.36 6.12
C ASN A 224 6.67 -3.92 4.84
N LEU A 225 8.00 -3.75 4.71
CA LEU A 225 8.75 -4.04 3.49
C LEU A 225 8.64 -5.52 3.09
N SER A 226 8.82 -6.43 4.04
CA SER A 226 8.77 -7.86 3.76
C SER A 226 7.38 -8.32 3.32
N VAL A 227 6.33 -7.72 3.88
CA VAL A 227 4.94 -8.05 3.53
C VAL A 227 4.60 -7.61 2.11
N PHE A 228 4.85 -6.34 1.73
CA PHE A 228 4.49 -5.91 0.38
C PHE A 228 5.42 -6.50 -0.70
N CYS A 229 6.69 -6.77 -0.38
CA CYS A 229 7.57 -7.51 -1.30
C CYS A 229 7.04 -8.93 -1.56
N GLY A 230 6.37 -9.55 -0.58
CA GLY A 230 5.71 -10.83 -0.73
C GLY A 230 4.53 -10.84 -1.72
N LEU A 231 3.98 -9.66 -2.05
CA LEU A 231 2.89 -9.49 -3.02
C LEU A 231 3.37 -9.15 -4.43
N ALA A 232 4.70 -9.06 -4.62
CA ALA A 232 5.31 -8.57 -5.85
C ALA A 232 4.76 -9.25 -7.12
N GLY A 233 4.22 -8.45 -8.03
CA GLY A 233 3.68 -8.88 -9.33
C GLY A 233 2.28 -9.51 -9.27
N SER A 234 1.65 -9.62 -8.10
CA SER A 234 0.25 -10.02 -7.98
C SER A 234 -0.71 -8.88 -8.32
N GLU A 235 -2.01 -9.17 -8.43
CA GLU A 235 -3.05 -8.14 -8.58
C GLU A 235 -3.18 -7.24 -7.34
N TYR A 236 -2.73 -7.70 -6.18
CA TYR A 236 -2.73 -6.96 -4.91
C TYR A 236 -1.51 -6.05 -4.73
N ASP A 237 -0.58 -6.03 -5.67
CA ASP A 237 0.66 -5.27 -5.58
C ASP A 237 0.47 -3.81 -6.00
N PHE A 238 0.38 -2.89 -5.04
CA PHE A 238 0.25 -1.45 -5.30
C PHE A 238 1.42 -0.89 -6.13
N LEU A 239 2.59 -1.54 -6.15
CA LEU A 239 3.72 -1.10 -6.96
C LEU A 239 3.49 -1.25 -8.47
N ASN A 240 2.46 -1.99 -8.89
CA ASN A 240 2.02 -2.00 -10.28
C ASN A 240 1.53 -0.61 -10.75
N ARG A 241 1.24 0.31 -9.81
CA ARG A 241 0.88 1.72 -10.06
C ARG A 241 2.09 2.67 -10.09
N ALA A 242 3.33 2.15 -10.14
CA ALA A 242 4.55 2.98 -10.05
C ALA A 242 4.62 4.10 -11.11
N ASP A 243 4.03 3.91 -12.28
CA ASP A 243 3.98 4.92 -13.35
C ASP A 243 3.05 6.12 -13.02
N GLU A 244 2.25 6.04 -11.97
CA GLU A 244 1.42 7.15 -11.48
C GLU A 244 2.19 8.16 -10.62
N GLY A 245 3.48 7.92 -10.37
CA GLY A 245 4.34 8.76 -9.53
C GLY A 245 4.11 8.51 -8.05
N LEU A 246 4.73 7.45 -7.50
CA LEU A 246 4.60 7.07 -6.10
C LEU A 246 5.61 7.78 -5.21
N ILE A 247 5.22 8.08 -3.98
CA ILE A 247 6.10 8.26 -2.83
C ILE A 247 6.03 6.97 -2.03
N LEU A 248 7.16 6.25 -1.94
CA LEU A 248 7.23 4.97 -1.26
C LEU A 248 7.64 5.18 0.20
N PHE A 249 6.90 4.60 1.15
CA PHE A 249 7.38 4.48 2.52
C PHE A 249 7.53 3.02 2.91
N PHE A 250 8.50 2.71 3.77
CA PHE A 250 8.67 1.36 4.27
C PHE A 250 9.38 1.31 5.64
N GLU A 251 9.02 0.33 6.40
CA GLU A 251 9.60 -0.03 7.70
C GLU A 251 9.71 -1.54 7.78
N ASP A 252 10.45 -2.09 8.75
CA ASP A 252 10.42 -3.52 9.04
C ASP A 252 10.87 -3.85 10.47
N THR A 253 10.55 -5.05 10.93
CA THR A 253 10.95 -5.54 12.25
C THR A 253 11.37 -7.00 12.21
N GLY A 254 12.53 -7.30 12.79
CA GLY A 254 13.03 -8.67 12.89
C GLY A 254 13.70 -9.21 11.64
N GLU A 255 13.68 -8.49 10.52
CA GLU A 255 14.31 -8.93 9.29
C GLU A 255 15.83 -8.74 9.34
N GLN A 256 16.57 -9.74 8.84
CA GLN A 256 18.02 -9.64 8.70
C GLN A 256 18.39 -8.66 7.59
N MET A 257 19.52 -7.94 7.75
CA MET A 257 19.99 -6.99 6.72
C MET A 257 20.12 -7.63 5.33
N SER A 258 20.64 -8.86 5.24
CA SER A 258 20.75 -9.58 3.96
C SER A 258 19.41 -9.93 3.30
N LYS A 259 18.30 -9.94 4.06
CA LYS A 259 16.95 -10.09 3.49
C LYS A 259 16.42 -8.77 3.02
N VAL A 260 16.62 -7.69 3.79
CA VAL A 260 16.28 -6.32 3.38
C VAL A 260 17.04 -5.93 2.11
N ASP A 261 18.34 -6.26 2.02
CA ASP A 261 19.16 -6.12 0.82
C ASP A 261 18.51 -6.77 -0.41
N ARG A 262 18.08 -8.05 -0.29
CA ARG A 262 17.39 -8.74 -1.39
C ARG A 262 16.05 -8.10 -1.77
N MET A 263 15.31 -7.55 -0.80
CA MET A 263 14.06 -6.85 -1.07
C MET A 263 14.30 -5.54 -1.82
N LEU A 264 15.35 -4.78 -1.48
CA LEU A 264 15.75 -3.59 -2.23
C LEU A 264 16.13 -3.93 -3.67
N HIS A 265 16.93 -4.97 -3.86
CA HIS A 265 17.29 -5.43 -5.21
C HIS A 265 16.08 -5.98 -5.98
N LEU A 266 15.08 -6.57 -5.31
CA LEU A 266 13.80 -6.91 -5.96
C LEU A 266 13.11 -5.64 -6.50
N LEU A 267 13.07 -4.57 -5.71
CA LEU A 267 12.48 -3.30 -6.15
C LEU A 267 13.29 -2.67 -7.29
N GLU A 268 14.62 -2.76 -7.24
CA GLU A 268 15.52 -2.29 -8.30
C GLU A 268 15.32 -3.05 -9.60
N ILE A 269 15.38 -4.40 -9.57
CA ILE A 269 15.19 -5.28 -10.74
C ILE A 269 13.84 -5.05 -11.40
N ARG A 270 12.79 -4.78 -10.59
CA ARG A 270 11.46 -4.42 -11.10
C ARG A 270 11.39 -2.99 -11.64
N GLY A 271 12.46 -2.22 -11.55
CA GLY A 271 12.51 -0.82 -11.95
C GLY A 271 11.64 0.10 -11.08
N ILE A 272 11.28 -0.31 -9.86
CA ILE A 272 10.45 0.50 -8.95
C ILE A 272 11.24 1.71 -8.46
N LEU A 273 12.47 1.50 -7.98
CA LEU A 273 13.29 2.57 -7.40
C LEU A 273 13.59 3.70 -8.40
N SER A 274 13.64 3.41 -9.71
CA SER A 274 13.81 4.44 -10.76
C SER A 274 12.52 5.19 -11.12
N ARG A 275 11.36 4.72 -10.69
CA ARG A 275 10.04 5.30 -11.01
C ARG A 275 9.39 6.03 -9.83
N VAL A 276 9.75 5.72 -8.59
CA VAL A 276 9.27 6.45 -7.42
C VAL A 276 9.79 7.88 -7.42
N LYS A 277 9.02 8.79 -6.87
CA LYS A 277 9.34 10.23 -6.80
C LYS A 277 10.03 10.65 -5.51
N GLY A 278 9.94 9.81 -4.48
CA GLY A 278 10.59 10.04 -3.18
C GLY A 278 10.37 8.85 -2.26
N ILE A 279 11.15 8.81 -1.18
CA ILE A 279 11.12 7.69 -0.23
C ILE A 279 11.09 8.21 1.20
N VAL A 280 10.24 7.57 2.04
CA VAL A 280 10.19 7.75 3.48
C VAL A 280 10.59 6.43 4.13
N VAL A 281 11.80 6.36 4.64
CA VAL A 281 12.30 5.21 5.40
C VAL A 281 11.83 5.36 6.85
N GLY A 282 10.97 4.44 7.28
CA GLY A 282 10.48 4.33 8.64
C GLY A 282 11.47 3.63 9.57
N HIS A 283 10.96 3.18 10.70
CA HIS A 283 11.82 2.57 11.72
C HIS A 283 12.11 1.10 11.42
N PHE A 284 13.40 0.73 11.43
CA PHE A 284 13.84 -0.65 11.36
C PHE A 284 14.24 -1.13 12.76
N SER A 285 13.63 -2.21 13.24
CA SER A 285 13.84 -2.69 14.59
C SER A 285 14.14 -4.19 14.66
N LYS A 286 14.76 -4.62 15.77
CA LYS A 286 15.03 -6.04 16.10
C LYS A 286 15.84 -6.80 15.05
N TYR A 287 16.55 -6.10 14.16
CA TYR A 287 17.49 -6.74 13.24
C TYR A 287 18.80 -7.06 13.95
N LYS A 288 19.50 -8.10 13.51
CA LYS A 288 20.85 -8.39 14.02
C LYS A 288 21.85 -7.46 13.35
N SER A 289 22.85 -7.00 14.12
CA SER A 289 23.99 -6.27 13.60
C SER A 289 24.63 -7.04 12.44
N PRO A 290 25.03 -6.33 11.37
CA PRO A 290 25.48 -7.00 10.17
C PRO A 290 26.82 -7.71 10.36
N GLU A 291 26.93 -8.87 9.73
CA GLU A 291 28.24 -9.47 9.39
C GLU A 291 28.89 -8.77 8.17
N SER A 292 28.18 -7.79 7.57
CA SER A 292 28.44 -7.20 6.25
C SER A 292 29.28 -5.92 6.28
N GLY A 293 29.74 -5.43 7.43
CA GLY A 293 30.56 -4.22 7.54
C GLY A 293 29.81 -2.89 7.55
N PHE A 294 28.49 -2.84 7.35
CA PHE A 294 27.66 -1.66 7.59
C PHE A 294 27.48 -1.42 9.09
N ALA A 295 27.45 -0.16 9.52
CA ALA A 295 27.25 0.17 10.93
C ALA A 295 25.83 -0.15 11.39
N ASP A 296 24.83 0.11 10.54
CA ASP A 296 23.43 -0.17 10.82
C ASP A 296 22.61 -0.36 9.53
N MET A 297 21.30 -0.58 9.68
CA MET A 297 20.36 -0.74 8.58
C MET A 297 20.27 0.52 7.70
N TYR A 298 20.31 1.71 8.32
CA TYR A 298 20.15 2.97 7.57
C TYR A 298 21.35 3.28 6.70
N GLU A 299 22.57 2.93 7.16
CA GLU A 299 23.77 3.05 6.33
C GLU A 299 23.67 2.13 5.09
N MET A 300 23.22 0.89 5.25
CA MET A 300 23.00 -0.03 4.14
C MET A 300 21.96 0.51 3.16
N LEU A 301 20.81 0.95 3.67
CA LEU A 301 19.74 1.54 2.84
C LEU A 301 20.25 2.76 2.09
N HIS A 302 21.02 3.63 2.75
CA HIS A 302 21.58 4.83 2.14
C HIS A 302 22.55 4.51 1.00
N GLU A 303 23.41 3.49 1.15
CA GLU A 303 24.35 3.09 0.10
C GLU A 303 23.64 2.77 -1.23
N TYR A 304 22.43 2.17 -1.16
CA TYR A 304 21.63 1.89 -2.36
C TYR A 304 20.81 3.10 -2.83
N LEU A 305 20.18 3.82 -1.92
CA LEU A 305 19.21 4.87 -2.27
C LEU A 305 19.88 6.18 -2.70
N ARG A 306 21.11 6.46 -2.27
CA ARG A 306 21.83 7.70 -2.60
C ARG A 306 22.10 7.91 -4.09
N HIS A 307 21.99 6.87 -4.92
CA HIS A 307 22.17 6.93 -6.36
C HIS A 307 20.95 7.46 -7.12
N TYR A 308 19.80 7.56 -6.46
CA TYR A 308 18.57 8.11 -7.05
C TYR A 308 18.45 9.60 -6.70
N ASP A 309 18.23 10.45 -7.71
CA ASP A 309 18.04 11.90 -7.52
C ASP A 309 16.60 12.23 -7.09
N ILE A 310 16.24 11.77 -5.89
CA ILE A 310 14.92 11.92 -5.27
C ILE A 310 15.06 12.31 -3.80
N PRO A 311 14.08 13.00 -3.18
CA PRO A 311 14.06 13.22 -1.75
C PRO A 311 13.91 11.89 -0.99
N VAL A 312 14.79 11.67 -0.01
CA VAL A 312 14.70 10.53 0.91
C VAL A 312 14.81 11.02 2.34
N CYS A 313 13.90 10.63 3.23
CA CYS A 313 14.07 10.82 4.66
C CYS A 313 14.21 9.49 5.39
N TYR A 314 15.04 9.46 6.42
CA TYR A 314 15.36 8.28 7.20
C TYR A 314 14.83 8.41 8.63
N ASP A 315 14.58 7.25 9.25
CA ASP A 315 14.14 7.11 10.64
C ASP A 315 12.88 7.95 10.95
N PHE A 316 11.96 8.04 9.99
CA PHE A 316 10.68 8.65 10.25
C PHE A 316 9.90 7.79 11.27
N PRO A 317 9.24 8.39 12.29
CA PRO A 317 8.61 7.64 13.37
C PRO A 317 7.31 6.93 12.94
N ILE A 318 7.44 5.98 12.00
CA ILE A 318 6.37 5.11 11.50
C ILE A 318 6.79 3.64 11.59
N GLY A 319 5.84 2.76 11.84
CA GLY A 319 6.04 1.31 11.92
C GLY A 319 6.27 0.82 13.35
N HIS A 320 7.20 -0.13 13.53
CA HIS A 320 7.45 -0.83 14.81
C HIS A 320 8.33 -0.02 15.78
N HIS A 321 8.17 1.29 15.80
CA HIS A 321 8.85 2.15 16.77
C HIS A 321 8.21 2.02 18.16
N SER A 322 9.03 1.98 19.21
CA SER A 322 8.55 1.80 20.59
C SER A 322 7.66 2.94 21.11
N GLY A 323 7.89 4.17 20.64
CA GLY A 323 7.17 5.38 21.09
C GLY A 323 6.06 5.82 20.15
N TYR A 324 6.26 5.71 18.84
CA TYR A 324 5.40 6.35 17.83
C TYR A 324 5.15 5.44 16.64
N ASN A 325 3.94 5.48 16.13
CA ASN A 325 3.57 4.98 14.81
C ASN A 325 2.61 6.00 14.20
N TYR A 326 3.17 7.02 13.55
CA TYR A 326 2.36 8.09 12.94
C TYR A 326 1.47 7.53 11.84
N PRO A 327 0.16 7.86 11.86
CA PRO A 327 -0.75 7.31 10.85
C PRO A 327 -0.51 7.94 9.49
N PHE A 328 -0.38 7.10 8.45
CA PHE A 328 -0.26 7.49 7.06
C PHE A 328 -1.50 7.07 6.28
N VAL A 329 -1.96 7.94 5.36
CA VAL A 329 -3.06 7.62 4.45
C VAL A 329 -2.47 7.11 3.14
N GLU A 330 -2.54 5.81 2.92
CA GLU A 330 -2.12 5.18 1.69
C GLU A 330 -3.10 5.47 0.55
N GLY A 331 -2.58 5.62 -0.65
CA GLY A 331 -3.38 6.07 -1.79
C GLY A 331 -3.62 7.59 -1.85
N CYS A 332 -3.23 8.34 -0.81
CA CYS A 332 -3.34 9.80 -0.78
C CYS A 332 -2.17 10.46 -1.52
N ARG A 333 -2.42 11.57 -2.21
CA ARG A 333 -1.34 12.41 -2.73
C ARG A 333 -0.66 13.17 -1.60
N VAL A 334 0.67 13.24 -1.65
CA VAL A 334 1.47 13.94 -0.66
C VAL A 334 2.54 14.81 -1.33
N ASN A 335 2.95 15.88 -0.64
CA ASN A 335 4.17 16.62 -0.94
C ASN A 335 5.24 16.20 0.06
N LEU A 336 6.37 15.69 -0.42
CA LEU A 336 7.56 15.40 0.35
C LEU A 336 8.61 16.44 0.03
N THR A 337 9.07 17.18 1.04
CA THR A 337 10.14 18.17 0.91
C THR A 337 11.20 17.89 1.97
N VAL A 338 12.44 17.69 1.54
CA VAL A 338 13.62 17.56 2.40
C VAL A 338 14.56 18.73 2.10
N GLY A 339 14.82 19.57 3.10
CA GLY A 339 15.63 20.78 2.96
C GLY A 339 17.13 20.54 3.10
N GLN A 340 17.92 21.57 2.88
CA GLN A 340 19.39 21.53 2.95
C GLN A 340 19.92 21.16 4.37
N GLY A 341 19.17 21.45 5.42
CA GLY A 341 19.50 21.09 6.81
C GLY A 341 19.09 19.67 7.20
N GLY A 342 18.65 18.84 6.25
CA GLY A 342 18.23 17.46 6.48
C GLY A 342 16.84 17.31 7.12
N GLY A 343 16.21 18.38 7.62
CA GLY A 343 14.82 18.36 8.05
C GLY A 343 13.87 18.68 6.90
N GLY A 344 12.55 18.47 7.08
CA GLY A 344 11.60 18.71 6.01
C GLY A 344 10.15 18.61 6.42
N ILE A 345 9.29 18.42 5.43
CA ILE A 345 7.84 18.34 5.58
C ILE A 345 7.30 17.22 4.70
N LEU A 346 6.41 16.40 5.28
CA LEU A 346 5.51 15.51 4.55
C LEU A 346 4.08 16.02 4.74
N GLN A 347 3.49 16.52 3.68
CA GLN A 347 2.15 17.10 3.68
C GLN A 347 1.16 16.21 2.91
N PHE A 348 0.10 15.78 3.57
CA PHE A 348 -1.00 15.06 2.93
C PHE A 348 -1.95 16.05 2.26
N LEU A 349 -2.23 15.83 0.98
CA LEU A 349 -3.09 16.68 0.17
C LEU A 349 -4.52 16.13 0.21
N ARG A 350 -5.44 16.92 0.75
CA ARG A 350 -6.84 16.50 0.79
C ARG A 350 -7.38 16.32 -0.63
N PRO A 351 -7.96 15.15 -0.98
CA PRO A 351 -8.62 14.99 -2.27
C PRO A 351 -9.75 16.01 -2.43
N LEU A 352 -9.83 16.62 -3.63
CA LEU A 352 -10.93 17.51 -3.95
C LEU A 352 -12.25 16.74 -3.83
N ARG A 353 -13.20 17.25 -3.05
CA ARG A 353 -14.57 16.75 -3.04
C ARG A 353 -15.17 17.04 -4.42
N MET A 354 -15.69 16.02 -5.06
CA MET A 354 -16.56 16.21 -6.22
C MET A 354 -17.97 16.53 -5.78
#